data_ad2f804e7f18e930deede86c542ea5c1
#
_entry.id   ad2f804e7f18e930deede86c542ea5c1
#
_cell.length_a   1.000
_cell.length_b   1.000
_cell.length_c   1.000
_cell.angle_alpha   90.00
_cell.angle_beta   90.00
_cell.angle_gamma   90.00
#
_symmetry.space_group_name_H-M   'P 1'
#
loop_
_entity.id
_entity.type
_entity.pdbx_description
1 polymer ?
#
loop_
_entity_poly.entity_id
_entity_poly.type
_entity_poly.pdbx_seq_one_letter_code
_entity_poly.pdbx_strand_id
1 'polypeptide(L)'
;LVGSEMCIRDSVRDKERLNLALTDVDIVFHAAALKQVDAAEYNPTEVIKTNIIGAENIISASLKNNVDKIVALSTDKACSPINLYGATKLVSDKLFISANNIRGKSKTKFSVLRYGNVMASRGSVIPAFFKMEKNNLPPKITDKNMTRFSLTLEESFGFALKTLQMMTGGELFVPKIPTYRILDLLSVFDFKKKPLIIGLRPGEKINEELISKSDSILTFETKEFYVIRPHSKVAPWSEKNFKKINKLKEIKYCKKDFSYSSDNNQRVLNITELKNLISKIKIKYD
;
A
#
# COMPACT_ATOMS: atom_id res chain seq x y z
N LEU A 1 23.21 14.15 -16.41
CA LEU A 1 22.10 13.77 -15.58
C LEU A 1 22.61 13.26 -14.27
N VAL A 2 22.18 13.90 -13.27
CA VAL A 2 22.13 13.43 -11.88
C VAL A 2 21.45 12.04 -11.76
N GLY A 3 21.07 11.47 -12.87
CA GLY A 3 20.43 10.16 -12.96
C GLY A 3 21.27 8.97 -12.49
N SER A 4 22.57 9.09 -12.48
CA SER A 4 23.44 8.08 -11.90
C SER A 4 23.30 7.96 -10.39
N GLU A 5 22.97 9.04 -9.70
CA GLU A 5 22.73 9.06 -8.25
C GLU A 5 21.46 8.29 -7.87
N MET A 6 20.48 8.25 -8.75
CA MET A 6 19.27 7.45 -8.54
C MET A 6 19.52 5.93 -8.55
N CYS A 7 20.69 5.50 -9.00
CA CYS A 7 21.10 4.10 -9.03
C CYS A 7 21.87 3.67 -7.77
N ILE A 8 22.03 4.52 -6.78
CA ILE A 8 22.66 4.16 -5.50
C ILE A 8 21.76 3.14 -4.79
N ARG A 9 22.31 1.95 -4.60
CA ARG A 9 21.62 0.85 -3.88
C ARG A 9 21.95 0.89 -2.40
N ASP A 10 21.31 1.79 -1.68
CA ASP A 10 21.39 1.84 -0.24
C ASP A 10 20.41 0.85 0.41
N SER A 11 20.71 0.43 1.63
CA SER A 11 19.84 -0.42 2.42
C SER A 11 19.19 0.38 3.54
N VAL A 12 17.87 0.28 3.69
CA VAL A 12 17.15 0.87 4.85
C VAL A 12 17.59 0.26 6.20
N ARG A 13 18.35 -0.83 6.16
CA ARG A 13 18.94 -1.46 7.36
C ARG A 13 20.18 -0.71 7.85
N ASP A 14 20.83 0.06 6.99
CA ASP A 14 22.02 0.83 7.29
C ASP A 14 21.63 2.24 7.77
N LYS A 15 21.62 2.40 9.09
CA LYS A 15 21.24 3.65 9.74
C LYS A 15 22.20 4.79 9.45
N GLU A 16 23.51 4.52 9.39
CA GLU A 16 24.53 5.53 9.15
C GLU A 16 24.45 6.02 7.72
N ARG A 17 24.33 5.11 6.78
CA ARG A 17 24.15 5.45 5.37
C ARG A 17 22.87 6.25 5.11
N LEU A 18 21.76 5.91 5.77
CA LEU A 18 20.51 6.69 5.69
C LEU A 18 20.67 8.10 6.22
N ASN A 19 21.42 8.31 7.30
CA ASN A 19 21.69 9.66 7.80
C ASN A 19 22.40 10.53 6.77
N LEU A 20 23.36 9.96 6.02
CA LEU A 20 24.04 10.67 4.94
C LEU A 20 23.12 10.88 3.73
N ALA A 21 22.35 9.85 3.34
CA ALA A 21 21.47 9.89 2.19
C ALA A 21 20.31 10.90 2.33
N LEU A 22 19.91 11.24 3.55
CA LEU A 22 18.84 12.18 3.83
C LEU A 22 19.33 13.60 4.14
N THR A 23 20.62 13.88 3.99
CA THR A 23 21.16 15.26 4.09
C THR A 23 20.54 16.12 2.98
N ASP A 24 20.00 17.28 3.35
CA ASP A 24 19.35 18.25 2.44
C ASP A 24 18.15 17.66 1.65
N VAL A 25 17.48 16.64 2.19
CA VAL A 25 16.28 16.05 1.61
C VAL A 25 15.04 16.61 2.29
N ASP A 26 14.11 17.18 1.51
CA ASP A 26 12.85 17.73 2.01
C ASP A 26 11.74 16.69 2.09
N ILE A 27 11.70 15.71 1.17
CA ILE A 27 10.59 14.78 1.00
C ILE A 27 11.12 13.35 0.85
N VAL A 28 10.50 12.42 1.58
CA VAL A 28 10.78 10.99 1.49
C VAL A 28 9.52 10.19 1.14
N PHE A 29 9.59 9.37 0.10
CA PHE A 29 8.64 8.28 -0.15
C PHE A 29 9.28 6.96 0.26
N HIS A 30 8.82 6.38 1.37
CA HIS A 30 9.34 5.10 1.85
C HIS A 30 8.55 3.94 1.25
N ALA A 31 9.12 3.31 0.22
CA ALA A 31 8.54 2.16 -0.49
C ALA A 31 9.31 0.85 -0.26
N ALA A 32 10.44 0.90 0.46
CA ALA A 32 11.29 -0.27 0.67
C ALA A 32 10.61 -1.28 1.62
N ALA A 33 10.44 -2.51 1.16
CA ALA A 33 9.93 -3.62 1.95
C ALA A 33 10.27 -4.97 1.32
N LEU A 34 10.39 -6.01 2.13
CA LEU A 34 10.30 -7.40 1.70
C LEU A 34 8.83 -7.79 1.73
N LYS A 35 8.26 -8.21 0.59
CA LYS A 35 6.81 -8.41 0.41
C LYS A 35 6.38 -9.85 0.10
N GLN A 36 7.32 -10.75 -0.09
CA GLN A 36 7.05 -12.15 -0.42
C GLN A 36 6.55 -12.87 0.83
N VAL A 37 5.30 -13.32 0.82
CA VAL A 37 4.65 -13.94 2.00
C VAL A 37 5.37 -15.23 2.38
N ASP A 38 5.59 -16.15 1.43
CA ASP A 38 6.25 -17.43 1.71
C ASP A 38 7.67 -17.24 2.26
N ALA A 39 8.44 -16.32 1.67
CA ALA A 39 9.80 -15.99 2.15
C ALA A 39 9.78 -15.32 3.53
N ALA A 40 8.73 -14.56 3.85
CA ALA A 40 8.57 -13.93 5.14
C ALA A 40 8.34 -14.96 6.25
N GLU A 41 7.47 -15.93 6.02
CA GLU A 41 7.22 -17.03 6.97
C GLU A 41 8.46 -17.90 7.17
N TYR A 42 9.21 -18.16 6.10
CA TYR A 42 10.44 -18.98 6.16
C TYR A 42 11.61 -18.26 6.86
N ASN A 43 11.77 -16.94 6.62
CA ASN A 43 12.89 -16.17 7.17
C ASN A 43 12.39 -14.86 7.84
N PRO A 44 11.74 -14.96 9.01
CA PRO A 44 11.09 -13.84 9.68
C PRO A 44 12.07 -12.71 10.05
N THR A 45 13.28 -13.04 10.47
CA THR A 45 14.26 -12.06 10.92
C THR A 45 14.65 -11.06 9.82
N GLU A 46 14.80 -11.51 8.58
CA GLU A 46 15.16 -10.65 7.47
C GLU A 46 14.02 -9.67 7.11
N VAL A 47 12.78 -10.13 7.22
CA VAL A 47 11.59 -9.29 7.00
C VAL A 47 11.44 -8.26 8.11
N ILE A 48 11.65 -8.65 9.37
CA ILE A 48 11.64 -7.74 10.53
C ILE A 48 12.71 -6.65 10.36
N LYS A 49 13.96 -7.05 10.05
CA LYS A 49 15.06 -6.10 9.83
C LYS A 49 14.76 -5.07 8.75
N THR A 50 14.11 -5.49 7.66
CA THR A 50 13.82 -4.58 6.55
C THR A 50 12.56 -3.75 6.81
N ASN A 51 11.44 -4.39 7.21
CA ASN A 51 10.14 -3.73 7.26
C ASN A 51 9.90 -2.96 8.56
N ILE A 52 10.51 -3.41 9.67
CA ILE A 52 10.34 -2.78 11.00
C ILE A 52 11.56 -1.93 11.35
N ILE A 53 12.75 -2.54 11.46
CA ILE A 53 13.96 -1.79 11.83
C ILE A 53 14.32 -0.78 10.73
N GLY A 54 14.12 -1.15 9.44
CA GLY A 54 14.26 -0.21 8.33
C GLY A 54 13.33 0.99 8.43
N ALA A 55 12.08 0.81 8.88
CA ALA A 55 11.14 1.90 9.12
C ALA A 55 11.62 2.81 10.27
N GLU A 56 12.09 2.24 11.39
CA GLU A 56 12.69 3.00 12.50
C GLU A 56 13.91 3.80 12.07
N ASN A 57 14.78 3.22 11.24
CA ASN A 57 15.95 3.90 10.71
C ASN A 57 15.56 5.10 9.83
N ILE A 58 14.57 4.95 8.94
CA ILE A 58 14.03 6.06 8.11
C ILE A 58 13.46 7.15 9.02
N ILE A 59 12.66 6.82 10.03
CA ILE A 59 12.09 7.78 10.96
C ILE A 59 13.21 8.55 11.69
N SER A 60 14.19 7.83 12.25
CA SER A 60 15.32 8.40 12.98
C SER A 60 16.15 9.34 12.09
N ALA A 61 16.51 8.89 10.88
CA ALA A 61 17.29 9.68 9.93
C ALA A 61 16.51 10.92 9.43
N SER A 62 15.21 10.77 9.18
CA SER A 62 14.34 11.89 8.76
C SER A 62 14.23 12.98 9.85
N LEU A 63 14.08 12.58 11.12
CA LEU A 63 14.04 13.52 12.23
C LEU A 63 15.39 14.22 12.43
N LYS A 64 16.51 13.50 12.32
CA LYS A 64 17.86 14.04 12.44
C LYS A 64 18.16 15.07 11.35
N ASN A 65 17.72 14.85 10.13
CA ASN A 65 17.97 15.71 8.98
C ASN A 65 16.84 16.72 8.73
N ASN A 66 15.85 16.84 9.63
CA ASN A 66 14.71 17.75 9.50
C ASN A 66 13.94 17.62 8.18
N VAL A 67 13.78 16.42 7.66
CA VAL A 67 12.95 16.14 6.48
C VAL A 67 11.54 16.67 6.71
N ASP A 68 10.99 17.44 5.78
CA ASP A 68 9.68 18.09 5.97
C ASP A 68 8.52 17.09 6.00
N LYS A 69 8.50 16.14 5.02
CA LYS A 69 7.38 15.21 4.86
C LYS A 69 7.83 13.81 4.48
N ILE A 70 7.29 12.83 5.15
CA ILE A 70 7.50 11.43 4.86
C ILE A 70 6.16 10.74 4.57
N VAL A 71 6.02 10.12 3.41
CA VAL A 71 4.90 9.25 3.05
C VAL A 71 5.40 7.81 3.02
N ALA A 72 4.94 7.00 3.96
CA ALA A 72 5.24 5.57 3.99
C ALA A 72 4.18 4.79 3.20
N LEU A 73 4.61 3.97 2.24
CA LEU A 73 3.71 3.13 1.46
C LEU A 73 3.38 1.85 2.23
N SER A 74 2.09 1.53 2.30
CA SER A 74 1.55 0.36 2.99
C SER A 74 0.72 -0.53 2.05
N THR A 75 0.07 -1.53 2.58
CA THR A 75 -0.61 -2.58 1.83
C THR A 75 -1.92 -2.99 2.51
N ASP A 76 -2.87 -3.54 1.72
CA ASP A 76 -4.07 -4.22 2.19
C ASP A 76 -3.76 -5.35 3.20
N LYS A 77 -2.59 -5.97 3.10
CA LYS A 77 -2.17 -7.05 4.02
C LYS A 77 -1.82 -6.56 5.43
N ALA A 78 -1.60 -5.25 5.60
CA ALA A 78 -1.45 -4.63 6.92
C ALA A 78 -2.78 -4.42 7.66
N CYS A 79 -3.91 -4.50 6.94
CA CYS A 79 -5.24 -4.48 7.54
C CYS A 79 -5.63 -5.89 7.98
N SER A 80 -5.94 -6.12 9.26
CA SER A 80 -6.28 -7.44 9.80
C SER A 80 -5.30 -8.54 9.32
N PRO A 81 -4.00 -8.45 9.62
CA PRO A 81 -2.97 -9.31 9.03
C PRO A 81 -3.14 -10.78 9.46
N ILE A 82 -2.98 -11.70 8.51
CA ILE A 82 -2.99 -13.15 8.72
C ILE A 82 -1.66 -13.81 8.33
N ASN A 83 -0.65 -13.02 8.00
CA ASN A 83 0.71 -13.47 7.67
C ASN A 83 1.74 -12.48 8.21
N LEU A 84 3.00 -12.93 8.30
CA LEU A 84 4.10 -12.12 8.86
C LEU A 84 4.35 -10.84 8.06
N TYR A 85 4.32 -10.92 6.72
CA TYR A 85 4.48 -9.72 5.90
C TYR A 85 3.46 -8.63 6.28
N GLY A 86 2.18 -8.98 6.35
CA GLY A 86 1.12 -8.06 6.78
C GLY A 86 1.35 -7.52 8.19
N ALA A 87 1.73 -8.40 9.14
CA ALA A 87 2.03 -8.02 10.52
C ALA A 87 3.18 -7.00 10.59
N THR A 88 4.28 -7.24 9.86
CA THR A 88 5.41 -6.28 9.83
C THR A 88 5.03 -4.95 9.20
N LYS A 89 4.15 -4.94 8.20
CA LYS A 89 3.66 -3.70 7.59
C LYS A 89 2.69 -2.96 8.51
N LEU A 90 1.87 -3.67 9.29
CA LEU A 90 1.05 -3.03 10.34
C LEU A 90 1.92 -2.36 11.40
N VAL A 91 2.99 -3.02 11.86
CA VAL A 91 3.95 -2.41 12.80
C VAL A 91 4.57 -1.16 12.18
N SER A 92 5.05 -1.25 10.94
CA SER A 92 5.59 -0.10 10.19
C SER A 92 4.59 1.06 10.13
N ASP A 93 3.31 0.81 9.79
CA ASP A 93 2.26 1.84 9.77
C ASP A 93 2.14 2.54 11.14
N LYS A 94 2.14 1.76 12.23
CA LYS A 94 2.06 2.31 13.60
C LYS A 94 3.29 3.12 13.97
N LEU A 95 4.49 2.70 13.56
CA LEU A 95 5.74 3.44 13.78
C LEU A 95 5.70 4.81 13.10
N PHE A 96 5.34 4.88 11.82
CA PHE A 96 5.25 6.16 11.10
C PHE A 96 4.18 7.08 11.67
N ILE A 97 3.02 6.56 12.06
CA ILE A 97 1.94 7.37 12.68
C ILE A 97 2.43 7.93 14.03
N SER A 98 3.00 7.09 14.88
CA SER A 98 3.46 7.47 16.23
C SER A 98 4.70 8.37 16.19
N ALA A 99 5.49 8.36 15.11
CA ALA A 99 6.66 9.23 14.94
C ALA A 99 6.32 10.73 15.05
N ASN A 100 5.07 11.11 14.77
CA ASN A 100 4.60 12.48 14.98
C ASN A 100 4.58 12.90 16.47
N ASN A 101 4.61 11.98 17.42
CA ASN A 101 4.73 12.27 18.86
C ASN A 101 6.16 12.57 19.28
N ILE A 102 7.14 11.86 18.69
CA ILE A 102 8.54 11.93 19.12
C ILE A 102 9.36 12.97 18.36
N ARG A 103 8.76 13.69 17.43
CA ARG A 103 9.43 14.69 16.59
C ARG A 103 9.93 15.93 17.38
N GLY A 104 9.51 16.14 18.62
CA GLY A 104 9.90 17.29 19.43
C GLY A 104 9.53 18.60 18.76
N LYS A 105 10.53 19.50 18.57
CA LYS A 105 10.37 20.81 17.90
C LYS A 105 10.46 20.71 16.36
N SER A 106 10.81 19.55 15.79
CA SER A 106 10.90 19.37 14.34
C SER A 106 9.52 19.57 13.68
N LYS A 107 9.51 20.15 12.50
CA LYS A 107 8.31 20.32 11.67
C LYS A 107 7.98 19.07 10.84
N THR A 108 8.82 18.07 10.90
CA THR A 108 8.68 16.81 10.17
C THR A 108 7.29 16.19 10.36
N LYS A 109 6.69 15.74 9.27
CA LYS A 109 5.37 15.11 9.26
C LYS A 109 5.46 13.72 8.65
N PHE A 110 4.85 12.77 9.30
CA PHE A 110 4.78 11.37 8.85
C PHE A 110 3.33 11.00 8.58
N SER A 111 3.04 10.43 7.42
CA SER A 111 1.74 9.84 7.12
C SER A 111 1.92 8.55 6.32
N VAL A 112 0.89 7.72 6.31
CA VAL A 112 0.89 6.42 5.63
C VAL A 112 -0.09 6.46 4.48
N LEU A 113 0.28 5.86 3.34
CA LEU A 113 -0.60 5.58 2.22
C LEU A 113 -0.78 4.07 2.08
N ARG A 114 -1.96 3.56 2.37
CA ARG A 114 -2.33 2.15 2.28
C ARG A 114 -3.20 1.91 1.06
N TYR A 115 -2.76 1.03 0.15
CA TYR A 115 -3.52 0.62 -1.03
C TYR A 115 -3.37 -0.87 -1.30
N GLY A 116 -4.22 -1.38 -2.19
CA GLY A 116 -4.23 -2.79 -2.58
C GLY A 116 -3.18 -3.16 -3.63
N ASN A 117 -3.51 -4.14 -4.46
CA ASN A 117 -2.58 -4.67 -5.44
C ASN A 117 -2.30 -3.67 -6.57
N VAL A 118 -1.04 -3.38 -6.81
CA VAL A 118 -0.60 -2.69 -8.04
C VAL A 118 -0.57 -3.73 -9.17
N MET A 119 -1.32 -3.47 -10.23
CA MET A 119 -1.46 -4.37 -11.37
C MET A 119 -0.11 -4.68 -12.00
N ALA A 120 0.08 -5.92 -12.39
CA ALA A 120 1.31 -6.43 -12.98
C ALA A 120 2.59 -6.23 -12.15
N SER A 121 2.47 -5.99 -10.85
CA SER A 121 3.64 -5.96 -9.97
C SER A 121 4.33 -7.33 -9.96
N ARG A 122 5.67 -7.33 -9.76
CA ARG A 122 6.48 -8.55 -9.75
C ARG A 122 5.93 -9.59 -8.76
N GLY A 123 5.73 -10.81 -9.25
CA GLY A 123 5.18 -11.93 -8.45
C GLY A 123 3.66 -11.93 -8.31
N SER A 124 2.93 -11.02 -8.99
CA SER A 124 1.46 -10.99 -8.96
C SER A 124 0.84 -11.92 -10.02
N VAL A 125 -0.48 -12.08 -9.95
CA VAL A 125 -1.25 -13.00 -10.80
C VAL A 125 -1.17 -12.68 -12.30
N ILE A 126 -1.13 -11.39 -12.66
CA ILE A 126 -1.13 -10.95 -14.08
C ILE A 126 0.13 -11.42 -14.82
N PRO A 127 1.37 -11.14 -14.34
CA PRO A 127 2.57 -11.71 -14.94
C PRO A 127 2.58 -13.24 -14.98
N ALA A 128 2.02 -13.89 -13.95
CA ALA A 128 1.90 -15.34 -13.93
C ALA A 128 0.96 -15.85 -15.04
N PHE A 129 -0.17 -15.16 -15.26
CA PHE A 129 -1.11 -15.53 -16.34
C PHE A 129 -0.49 -15.31 -17.72
N PHE A 130 0.20 -14.20 -17.99
CA PHE A 130 0.95 -14.03 -19.24
C PHE A 130 1.94 -15.18 -19.50
N LYS A 131 2.71 -15.56 -18.47
CA LYS A 131 3.66 -16.68 -18.59
C LYS A 131 2.96 -18.01 -18.86
N MET A 132 1.82 -18.28 -18.22
CA MET A 132 1.05 -19.51 -18.43
C MET A 132 0.41 -19.52 -19.82
N GLU A 133 -0.18 -18.42 -20.29
CA GLU A 133 -0.75 -18.27 -21.62
C GLU A 133 0.30 -18.52 -22.72
N LYS A 134 1.44 -17.80 -22.62
CA LYS A 134 2.57 -17.95 -23.58
C LYS A 134 3.09 -19.37 -23.70
N ASN A 135 3.09 -20.14 -22.59
CA ASN A 135 3.58 -21.52 -22.55
C ASN A 135 2.44 -22.56 -22.74
N ASN A 136 1.25 -22.14 -23.12
CA ASN A 136 0.07 -23.00 -23.26
C ASN A 136 -0.18 -23.89 -22.03
N LEU A 137 0.04 -23.34 -20.83
CA LEU A 137 -0.21 -24.01 -19.56
C LEU A 137 -1.62 -23.68 -19.04
N PRO A 138 -2.25 -24.58 -18.26
CA PRO A 138 -3.53 -24.26 -17.63
C PRO A 138 -3.32 -23.15 -16.59
N PRO A 139 -4.22 -22.13 -16.55
CA PRO A 139 -4.14 -21.10 -15.53
C PRO A 139 -4.39 -21.69 -14.14
N LYS A 140 -3.60 -21.28 -13.15
CA LYS A 140 -3.74 -21.70 -11.76
C LYS A 140 -4.38 -20.58 -10.97
N ILE A 141 -5.50 -20.87 -10.31
CA ILE A 141 -6.17 -19.95 -9.37
C ILE A 141 -6.33 -20.65 -8.02
N THR A 142 -6.30 -19.89 -6.96
CA THR A 142 -6.37 -20.43 -5.59
C THR A 142 -7.81 -20.64 -5.15
N ASP A 143 -8.71 -19.71 -5.45
CA ASP A 143 -10.15 -19.81 -5.20
C ASP A 143 -10.93 -19.00 -6.25
N LYS A 144 -12.13 -19.46 -6.62
CA LYS A 144 -13.01 -18.81 -7.62
C LYS A 144 -13.64 -17.50 -7.10
N ASN A 145 -13.82 -17.40 -5.80
CA ASN A 145 -14.50 -16.27 -5.15
C ASN A 145 -13.55 -15.12 -4.81
N MET A 146 -12.27 -15.24 -5.17
CA MET A 146 -11.30 -14.20 -4.86
C MET A 146 -11.62 -12.88 -5.55
N THR A 147 -11.53 -11.84 -4.75
CA THR A 147 -11.55 -10.45 -5.23
C THR A 147 -10.25 -9.74 -4.84
N ARG A 148 -9.84 -8.76 -5.63
CA ARG A 148 -8.65 -7.95 -5.36
C ARG A 148 -8.92 -6.50 -5.68
N PHE A 149 -8.32 -5.60 -4.91
CA PHE A 149 -8.20 -4.21 -5.29
C PHE A 149 -7.28 -4.06 -6.48
N SER A 150 -7.52 -3.04 -7.29
CA SER A 150 -6.78 -2.79 -8.53
C SER A 150 -6.40 -1.33 -8.64
N LEU A 151 -5.12 -1.08 -8.89
CA LEU A 151 -4.64 0.23 -9.35
C LEU A 151 -3.41 0.04 -10.23
N THR A 152 -3.18 0.97 -11.13
CA THR A 152 -1.97 1.01 -11.96
C THR A 152 -0.81 1.61 -11.18
N LEU A 153 0.42 1.47 -11.71
CA LEU A 153 1.59 2.10 -11.12
C LEU A 153 1.48 3.63 -11.16
N GLU A 154 0.97 4.16 -12.26
CA GLU A 154 0.74 5.60 -12.46
C GLU A 154 -0.26 6.15 -11.45
N GLU A 155 -1.37 5.45 -11.21
CA GLU A 155 -2.35 5.82 -10.19
C GLU A 155 -1.74 5.76 -8.78
N SER A 156 -0.93 4.74 -8.48
CA SER A 156 -0.28 4.61 -7.17
C SER A 156 0.65 5.80 -6.88
N PHE A 157 1.39 6.23 -7.87
CA PHE A 157 2.23 7.43 -7.78
C PHE A 157 1.39 8.71 -7.63
N GLY A 158 0.31 8.84 -8.41
CA GLY A 158 -0.64 9.96 -8.28
C GLY A 158 -1.24 10.07 -6.87
N PHE A 159 -1.62 8.95 -6.27
CA PHE A 159 -2.11 8.92 -4.88
C PHE A 159 -1.02 9.25 -3.86
N ALA A 160 0.24 8.86 -4.10
CA ALA A 160 1.34 9.23 -3.23
C ALA A 160 1.58 10.75 -3.25
N LEU A 161 1.57 11.39 -4.41
CA LEU A 161 1.67 12.85 -4.53
C LEU A 161 0.48 13.58 -3.88
N LYS A 162 -0.74 13.09 -4.05
CA LYS A 162 -1.93 13.65 -3.40
C LYS A 162 -1.84 13.52 -1.87
N THR A 163 -1.38 12.37 -1.37
CA THR A 163 -1.14 12.16 0.06
C THR A 163 -0.14 13.19 0.60
N LEU A 164 0.96 13.42 -0.12
CA LEU A 164 1.96 14.41 0.24
C LEU A 164 1.37 15.84 0.34
N GLN A 165 0.44 16.18 -0.55
CA GLN A 165 -0.24 17.49 -0.54
C GLN A 165 -1.24 17.60 0.62
N MET A 166 -1.96 16.52 0.92
CA MET A 166 -3.07 16.49 1.89
C MET A 166 -2.61 16.32 3.34
N MET A 167 -1.47 15.67 3.59
CA MET A 167 -1.03 15.25 4.91
C MET A 167 -0.77 16.42 5.86
N THR A 168 -1.19 16.25 7.10
CA THR A 168 -0.87 17.14 8.22
C THR A 168 0.00 16.48 9.28
N GLY A 169 0.11 15.16 9.22
CA GLY A 169 0.91 14.27 10.05
C GLY A 169 0.05 13.36 10.93
N GLY A 170 0.30 12.06 10.83
CA GLY A 170 -0.39 11.01 11.60
C GLY A 170 -1.54 10.31 10.86
N GLU A 171 -1.94 10.79 9.71
CA GLU A 171 -3.02 10.16 8.94
C GLU A 171 -2.55 8.89 8.22
N LEU A 172 -3.48 7.93 8.09
CA LEU A 172 -3.38 6.82 7.16
C LEU A 172 -4.41 7.04 6.04
N PHE A 173 -3.91 7.29 4.85
CA PHE A 173 -4.70 7.52 3.65
C PHE A 173 -5.00 6.21 2.94
N VAL A 174 -6.25 6.00 2.55
CA VAL A 174 -6.72 4.84 1.79
C VAL A 174 -7.45 5.35 0.55
N PRO A 175 -6.88 5.22 -0.66
CA PRO A 175 -7.55 5.69 -1.86
C PRO A 175 -8.78 4.85 -2.18
N LYS A 176 -9.80 5.49 -2.74
CA LYS A 176 -11.00 4.82 -3.26
C LYS A 176 -10.67 4.25 -4.64
N ILE A 177 -10.33 2.97 -4.68
CA ILE A 177 -9.87 2.25 -5.88
C ILE A 177 -10.83 1.14 -6.26
N PRO A 178 -10.90 0.76 -7.55
CA PRO A 178 -11.77 -0.33 -7.99
C PRO A 178 -11.25 -1.70 -7.53
N THR A 179 -12.13 -2.68 -7.66
CA THR A 179 -11.83 -4.10 -7.44
C THR A 179 -12.13 -4.92 -8.69
N TYR A 180 -11.63 -6.15 -8.74
CA TYR A 180 -11.98 -7.13 -9.75
C TYR A 180 -12.13 -8.52 -9.13
N ARG A 181 -12.92 -9.37 -9.79
CA ARG A 181 -13.02 -10.79 -9.49
C ARG A 181 -11.94 -11.55 -10.25
N ILE A 182 -11.36 -12.56 -9.65
CA ILE A 182 -10.29 -13.34 -10.29
C ILE A 182 -10.79 -14.05 -11.57
N LEU A 183 -12.05 -14.49 -11.60
CA LEU A 183 -12.64 -15.12 -12.78
C LEU A 183 -12.83 -14.15 -13.94
N ASP A 184 -13.20 -12.89 -13.65
CA ASP A 184 -13.33 -11.84 -14.67
C ASP A 184 -11.95 -11.48 -15.26
N LEU A 185 -10.93 -11.41 -14.42
CA LEU A 185 -9.54 -11.26 -14.88
C LEU A 185 -9.11 -12.45 -15.75
N LEU A 186 -9.41 -13.66 -15.34
CA LEU A 186 -9.08 -14.87 -16.07
C LEU A 186 -9.71 -14.88 -17.49
N SER A 187 -10.95 -14.42 -17.63
CA SER A 187 -11.67 -14.38 -18.89
C SER A 187 -11.09 -13.39 -19.93
N VAL A 188 -10.19 -12.53 -19.52
CA VAL A 188 -9.50 -11.57 -20.40
C VAL A 188 -8.35 -12.23 -21.18
N PHE A 189 -7.82 -13.37 -20.70
CA PHE A 189 -6.74 -14.12 -21.32
C PHE A 189 -7.29 -15.22 -22.23
N ASP A 190 -6.53 -15.59 -23.28
CA ASP A 190 -6.91 -16.63 -24.26
C ASP A 190 -6.35 -18.00 -23.85
N PHE A 191 -6.72 -18.49 -22.66
CA PHE A 191 -6.34 -19.80 -22.21
C PHE A 191 -7.08 -20.91 -22.98
N LYS A 192 -6.34 -21.84 -23.59
CA LYS A 192 -6.90 -23.02 -24.27
C LYS A 192 -7.27 -24.15 -23.29
N LYS A 193 -6.79 -24.09 -22.06
CA LYS A 193 -7.01 -25.10 -21.02
C LYS A 193 -7.86 -24.56 -19.88
N LYS A 194 -8.66 -25.43 -19.28
CA LYS A 194 -9.49 -25.09 -18.12
C LYS A 194 -8.62 -24.71 -16.91
N PRO A 195 -9.06 -23.76 -16.07
CA PRO A 195 -8.32 -23.37 -14.88
C PRO A 195 -8.23 -24.50 -13.87
N LEU A 196 -7.06 -24.63 -13.24
CA LEU A 196 -6.82 -25.50 -12.10
C LEU A 196 -7.02 -24.70 -10.81
N ILE A 197 -7.88 -25.23 -9.94
CA ILE A 197 -8.06 -24.68 -8.59
C ILE A 197 -7.06 -25.38 -7.68
N ILE A 198 -6.10 -24.62 -7.15
CA ILE A 198 -4.99 -25.18 -6.36
C ILE A 198 -5.18 -25.06 -4.85
N GLY A 199 -6.29 -24.44 -4.39
CA GLY A 199 -6.55 -24.14 -2.97
C GLY A 199 -5.81 -22.91 -2.47
N LEU A 200 -6.26 -22.39 -1.32
CA LEU A 200 -5.65 -21.23 -0.66
C LEU A 200 -4.26 -21.57 -0.13
N ARG A 201 -3.32 -20.64 -0.31
CA ARG A 201 -2.00 -20.76 0.30
C ARG A 201 -2.07 -20.32 1.77
N PRO A 202 -1.19 -20.81 2.64
CA PRO A 202 -1.06 -20.27 3.98
C PRO A 202 -0.87 -18.75 3.96
N GLY A 203 -1.63 -18.03 4.77
CA GLY A 203 -1.57 -16.58 4.83
C GLY A 203 -2.19 -15.82 3.65
N GLU A 204 -2.96 -16.49 2.78
CA GLU A 204 -3.68 -15.86 1.67
C GLU A 204 -5.16 -15.64 2.02
N LYS A 205 -5.67 -14.42 1.79
CA LYS A 205 -7.08 -14.07 1.98
C LYS A 205 -7.88 -14.31 0.70
N ILE A 206 -9.14 -14.72 0.84
CA ILE A 206 -10.09 -14.74 -0.28
C ILE A 206 -10.34 -13.30 -0.75
N ASN A 207 -10.67 -12.41 0.17
CA ASN A 207 -10.89 -10.99 -0.09
C ASN A 207 -9.88 -10.16 0.71
N GLU A 208 -9.42 -9.06 0.13
CA GLU A 208 -8.50 -8.13 0.80
C GLU A 208 -9.28 -6.98 1.44
N GLU A 209 -8.76 -6.46 2.54
CA GLU A 209 -9.35 -5.37 3.31
C GLU A 209 -8.36 -4.22 3.43
N LEU A 210 -8.86 -2.99 3.26
CA LEU A 210 -8.07 -1.75 3.40
C LEU A 210 -8.45 -0.98 4.66
N ILE A 211 -9.71 -1.08 5.12
CA ILE A 211 -10.21 -0.46 6.35
C ILE A 211 -11.01 -1.51 7.11
N SER A 212 -10.56 -1.84 8.31
CA SER A 212 -11.26 -2.76 9.20
C SER A 212 -12.44 -2.07 9.90
N LYS A 213 -13.39 -2.87 10.40
CA LYS A 213 -14.48 -2.35 11.23
C LYS A 213 -13.98 -1.57 12.46
N SER A 214 -12.88 -2.00 13.05
CA SER A 214 -12.26 -1.30 14.18
C SER A 214 -11.69 0.07 13.82
N ASP A 215 -11.23 0.26 12.58
CA ASP A 215 -10.71 1.54 12.09
C ASP A 215 -11.83 2.54 11.78
N SER A 216 -13.07 2.07 11.60
CA SER A 216 -14.21 2.88 11.13
C SER A 216 -14.48 4.13 11.99
N ILE A 217 -14.33 4.01 13.30
CA ILE A 217 -14.60 5.10 14.28
C ILE A 217 -13.67 6.31 14.04
N LEU A 218 -12.46 6.06 13.55
CA LEU A 218 -11.47 7.10 13.26
C LEU A 218 -11.41 7.46 11.78
N THR A 219 -12.26 6.84 10.96
CA THR A 219 -12.25 7.00 9.50
C THR A 219 -13.28 8.03 9.05
N PHE A 220 -12.83 8.92 8.20
CA PHE A 220 -13.70 9.84 7.46
C PHE A 220 -13.42 9.75 5.96
N GLU A 221 -14.37 10.21 5.16
CA GLU A 221 -14.25 10.20 3.71
C GLU A 221 -13.98 11.60 3.12
N THR A 222 -13.17 11.60 2.06
CA THR A 222 -13.03 12.71 1.12
C THR A 222 -13.48 12.25 -0.26
N LYS A 223 -13.37 13.12 -1.27
CA LYS A 223 -13.75 12.75 -2.64
C LYS A 223 -13.00 11.51 -3.14
N GLU A 224 -11.69 11.42 -2.90
CA GLU A 224 -10.82 10.38 -3.48
C GLU A 224 -10.25 9.40 -2.46
N PHE A 225 -10.34 9.72 -1.16
CA PHE A 225 -9.76 8.92 -0.09
C PHE A 225 -10.76 8.67 1.04
N TYR A 226 -10.58 7.54 1.70
CA TYR A 226 -10.86 7.41 3.12
C TYR A 226 -9.60 7.79 3.88
N VAL A 227 -9.75 8.45 5.02
CA VAL A 227 -8.62 8.88 5.86
C VAL A 227 -8.87 8.40 7.28
N ILE A 228 -7.97 7.57 7.79
CA ILE A 228 -7.97 7.13 9.18
C ILE A 228 -7.10 8.11 9.95
N ARG A 229 -7.74 8.95 10.80
CA ARG A 229 -6.99 9.87 11.66
C ARG A 229 -6.36 9.12 12.83
N PRO A 230 -5.25 9.60 13.38
CA PRO A 230 -4.70 9.01 14.58
C PRO A 230 -5.62 9.20 15.77
N HIS A 231 -5.58 8.27 16.71
CA HIS A 231 -6.17 8.51 18.03
C HIS A 231 -5.36 9.59 18.76
N SER A 232 -6.01 10.51 19.47
CA SER A 232 -5.36 11.66 20.13
C SER A 232 -4.25 11.27 21.12
N LYS A 233 -4.31 10.06 21.70
CA LYS A 233 -3.26 9.51 22.57
C LYS A 233 -2.06 8.96 21.80
N VAL A 234 -2.18 8.77 20.48
CA VAL A 234 -1.13 8.14 19.64
C VAL A 234 -0.33 9.18 18.87
N ALA A 235 -0.99 10.19 18.33
CA ALA A 235 -0.31 11.28 17.62
C ALA A 235 -1.14 12.58 17.67
N PRO A 236 -0.50 13.75 17.71
CA PRO A 236 -1.20 15.01 17.64
C PRO A 236 -1.83 15.19 16.26
N TRP A 237 -3.12 15.49 16.22
CA TRP A 237 -3.84 15.73 14.99
C TRP A 237 -4.96 16.75 15.21
N SER A 238 -5.21 17.61 14.23
CA SER A 238 -6.23 18.65 14.30
C SER A 238 -7.12 18.62 13.07
N GLU A 239 -8.39 18.33 13.29
CA GLU A 239 -9.43 18.36 12.25
C GLU A 239 -9.51 19.75 11.60
N LYS A 240 -9.46 20.82 12.40
CA LYS A 240 -9.47 22.21 11.91
C LYS A 240 -8.31 22.47 10.96
N ASN A 241 -7.10 22.01 11.31
CA ASN A 241 -5.93 22.18 10.47
C ASN A 241 -6.03 21.35 9.18
N PHE A 242 -6.48 20.11 9.28
CA PHE A 242 -6.68 19.22 8.11
C PHE A 242 -7.71 19.83 7.13
N LYS A 243 -8.85 20.33 7.64
CA LYS A 243 -9.86 21.02 6.83
C LYS A 243 -9.30 22.26 6.14
N LYS A 244 -8.54 23.09 6.86
CA LYS A 244 -7.94 24.30 6.30
C LYS A 244 -6.98 23.99 5.14
N ILE A 245 -6.07 23.03 5.33
CA ILE A 245 -5.07 22.65 4.32
C ILE A 245 -5.75 22.05 3.08
N ASN A 246 -6.76 21.22 3.29
CA ASN A 246 -7.45 20.49 2.22
C ASN A 246 -8.68 21.24 1.67
N LYS A 247 -8.93 22.48 2.12
CA LYS A 247 -10.07 23.32 1.70
C LYS A 247 -11.42 22.61 1.84
N LEU A 248 -11.60 21.81 2.89
CA LEU A 248 -12.82 21.07 3.16
C LEU A 248 -13.78 21.91 4.03
N LYS A 249 -15.05 21.97 3.65
CA LYS A 249 -16.10 22.63 4.46
C LYS A 249 -16.38 21.84 5.72
N GLU A 250 -16.53 20.53 5.57
CA GLU A 250 -16.83 19.59 6.66
C GLU A 250 -16.08 18.25 6.48
N ILE A 251 -16.02 17.46 7.53
CA ILE A 251 -15.53 16.10 7.53
C ILE A 251 -16.70 15.17 7.81
N LYS A 252 -16.93 14.22 6.90
CA LYS A 252 -17.96 13.21 7.05
C LYS A 252 -17.34 11.92 7.53
N TYR A 253 -17.54 11.59 8.81
CA TYR A 253 -17.09 10.33 9.38
C TYR A 253 -17.88 9.14 8.82
N CYS A 254 -17.21 8.02 8.66
CA CYS A 254 -17.84 6.77 8.25
C CYS A 254 -18.78 6.26 9.35
N LYS A 255 -19.78 5.46 8.94
CA LYS A 255 -20.69 4.81 9.90
C LYS A 255 -19.89 3.84 10.78
N LYS A 256 -20.39 3.62 12.00
CA LYS A 256 -19.88 2.54 12.87
C LYS A 256 -19.95 1.22 12.12
N ASP A 257 -18.94 0.40 12.30
CA ASP A 257 -18.78 -0.91 11.64
C ASP A 257 -18.61 -0.85 10.11
N PHE A 258 -18.34 0.34 9.55
CA PHE A 258 -17.91 0.46 8.15
C PHE A 258 -16.62 -0.33 7.94
N SER A 259 -16.56 -1.08 6.84
CA SER A 259 -15.32 -1.68 6.34
C SER A 259 -15.16 -1.42 4.85
N TYR A 260 -13.92 -1.37 4.40
CA TYR A 260 -13.63 -1.22 2.99
C TYR A 260 -12.80 -2.42 2.53
N SER A 261 -13.47 -3.37 1.92
CA SER A 261 -12.90 -4.63 1.44
C SER A 261 -13.18 -4.85 -0.04
N SER A 262 -12.44 -5.76 -0.66
CA SER A 262 -12.51 -5.97 -2.11
C SER A 262 -13.81 -6.64 -2.57
N ASP A 263 -14.52 -7.31 -1.68
CA ASP A 263 -15.83 -7.95 -1.94
C ASP A 263 -17.03 -7.04 -1.72
N ASN A 264 -16.89 -6.01 -0.86
CA ASN A 264 -17.98 -5.05 -0.58
C ASN A 264 -17.83 -3.71 -1.33
N ASN A 265 -16.86 -3.61 -2.22
CA ASN A 265 -16.59 -2.38 -2.97
C ASN A 265 -17.67 -2.11 -4.03
N GLN A 266 -18.16 -0.88 -4.08
CA GLN A 266 -19.17 -0.47 -5.07
C GLN A 266 -18.60 -0.35 -6.49
N ARG A 267 -17.27 -0.10 -6.63
CA ARG A 267 -16.60 0.04 -7.92
C ARG A 267 -15.91 -1.27 -8.29
N VAL A 268 -16.59 -2.10 -9.05
CA VAL A 268 -16.05 -3.35 -9.61
C VAL A 268 -15.74 -3.16 -11.08
N LEU A 269 -14.54 -3.49 -11.51
CA LEU A 269 -14.14 -3.45 -12.92
C LEU A 269 -14.88 -4.55 -13.69
N ASN A 270 -15.49 -4.19 -14.79
CA ASN A 270 -16.07 -5.13 -15.73
C ASN A 270 -15.03 -5.73 -16.69
N ILE A 271 -15.39 -6.76 -17.46
CA ILE A 271 -14.47 -7.47 -18.35
C ILE A 271 -13.87 -6.54 -19.41
N THR A 272 -14.64 -5.59 -19.95
CA THR A 272 -14.16 -4.64 -20.95
C THR A 272 -13.09 -3.70 -20.36
N GLU A 273 -13.32 -3.20 -19.17
CA GLU A 273 -12.33 -2.35 -18.45
C GLU A 273 -11.06 -3.14 -18.14
N LEU A 274 -11.20 -4.38 -17.67
CA LEU A 274 -10.05 -5.27 -17.43
C LEU A 274 -9.28 -5.53 -18.72
N LYS A 275 -9.96 -5.80 -19.82
CA LYS A 275 -9.35 -6.00 -21.15
C LYS A 275 -8.51 -4.79 -21.58
N ASN A 276 -9.06 -3.58 -21.43
CA ASN A 276 -8.37 -2.35 -21.76
C ASN A 276 -7.13 -2.11 -20.86
N LEU A 277 -7.21 -2.44 -19.57
CA LEU A 277 -6.09 -2.34 -18.65
C LEU A 277 -5.00 -3.37 -18.98
N ILE A 278 -5.38 -4.62 -19.22
CA ILE A 278 -4.44 -5.70 -19.54
C ILE A 278 -3.73 -5.48 -20.88
N SER A 279 -4.43 -4.97 -21.91
CA SER A 279 -3.80 -4.65 -23.21
C SER A 279 -2.69 -3.60 -23.08
N LYS A 280 -2.92 -2.54 -22.29
CA LYS A 280 -1.90 -1.51 -21.99
C LYS A 280 -0.69 -2.08 -21.23
N ILE A 281 -0.92 -3.05 -20.38
CA ILE A 281 0.14 -3.72 -19.60
C ILE A 281 0.93 -4.68 -20.50
N LYS A 282 0.27 -5.44 -21.39
CA LYS A 282 0.91 -6.42 -22.28
C LYS A 282 2.00 -5.79 -23.13
N ILE A 283 1.77 -4.59 -23.65
CA ILE A 283 2.77 -3.82 -24.44
C ILE A 283 4.09 -3.62 -23.69
N LYS A 284 4.09 -3.66 -22.34
CA LYS A 284 5.30 -3.50 -21.52
C LYS A 284 6.03 -4.83 -21.25
N TYR A 285 5.43 -5.97 -21.61
CA TYR A 285 5.97 -7.32 -21.37
C TYR A 285 6.38 -8.06 -22.66
N ASP A 286 5.96 -7.58 -23.83
CA ASP A 286 6.43 -8.01 -25.15
C ASP A 286 7.72 -7.26 -25.53
#